data_08f838bd61fa1e7f11ac6be90f2b8a0f
#
_entry.id   08f838bd61fa1e7f11ac6be90f2b8a0f
#
_cell.length_a   1.000
_cell.length_b   1.000
_cell.length_c   1.000
_cell.angle_alpha   90.00
_cell.angle_beta   90.00
_cell.angle_gamma   90.00
#
_symmetry.space_group_name_H-M   'P 1'
#
loop_
_entity.id
_entity.type
_entity.pdbx_description
1 polymer ?
#
loop_
_entity_poly.entity_id
_entity_poly.type
_entity_poly.pdbx_seq_one_letter_code
_entity_poly.pdbx_strand_id
1 'polypeptide(L)'
;MNGLLSPAVIVQYLLRAVVVLITIPFHESAHALASHLLGDDTAVRAGRLSMNPLRHFDPLGALCMLVGGVGWAKPVSINPYNYKNPKVGMALSAAAGPASNLLLAWVSMILYKLCWYSGLGDTVPVLTMFLYYMVAMNLSLAVFNLLPVPPFDGSRIALLFLPQRLYFRAMKYERYIMLAVLALVFLGLLDAPLSWLVNGMWRLMLHMTGFVELLWGY
;
A
#
# COMPACT_ATOMS: atom_id res chain seq x y z
N MET A 1 -10.61 -30.19 9.75
CA MET A 1 -9.39 -29.75 9.05
C MET A 1 -9.53 -29.61 7.53
N ASN A 2 -10.72 -29.83 6.93
CA ASN A 2 -10.91 -29.86 5.47
C ASN A 2 -11.23 -28.51 4.80
N GLY A 3 -11.29 -27.41 5.57
CA GLY A 3 -11.68 -26.09 5.01
C GLY A 3 -10.51 -25.27 4.41
N LEU A 4 -9.29 -25.44 4.93
CA LEU A 4 -8.13 -24.63 4.54
C LEU A 4 -7.55 -25.00 3.16
N LEU A 5 -7.86 -26.17 2.64
CA LEU A 5 -7.39 -26.68 1.34
C LEU A 5 -8.52 -26.77 0.28
N SER A 6 -9.66 -26.08 0.51
CA SER A 6 -10.68 -26.06 -0.55
C SER A 6 -10.17 -25.28 -1.77
N PRO A 7 -10.53 -25.70 -3.01
CA PRO A 7 -10.08 -25.02 -4.23
C PRO A 7 -10.41 -23.50 -4.20
N ALA A 8 -11.52 -23.10 -3.62
CA ALA A 8 -11.93 -21.72 -3.52
C ALA A 8 -10.96 -20.92 -2.62
N VAL A 9 -10.52 -21.49 -1.49
CA VAL A 9 -9.57 -20.84 -0.58
C VAL A 9 -8.19 -20.71 -1.25
N ILE A 10 -7.76 -21.74 -1.98
CA ILE A 10 -6.50 -21.71 -2.73
C ILE A 10 -6.53 -20.58 -3.78
N VAL A 11 -7.61 -20.45 -4.56
CA VAL A 11 -7.78 -19.37 -5.54
C VAL A 11 -7.72 -18.00 -4.88
N GLN A 12 -8.36 -17.81 -3.72
CA GLN A 12 -8.29 -16.55 -2.98
C GLN A 12 -6.85 -16.18 -2.57
N TYR A 13 -6.08 -17.13 -2.04
CA TYR A 13 -4.68 -16.87 -1.66
C TYR A 13 -3.80 -16.59 -2.88
N LEU A 14 -3.99 -17.30 -3.99
CA LEU A 14 -3.27 -17.05 -5.24
C LEU A 14 -3.58 -15.66 -5.79
N LEU A 15 -4.85 -15.25 -5.81
CA LEU A 15 -5.23 -13.92 -6.25
C LEU A 15 -4.63 -12.81 -5.37
N ARG A 16 -4.67 -12.97 -4.04
CA ARG A 16 -4.03 -12.04 -3.11
C ARG A 16 -2.52 -11.97 -3.34
N ALA A 17 -1.85 -13.09 -3.58
CA ALA A 17 -0.42 -13.11 -3.90
C ALA A 17 -0.12 -12.34 -5.19
N VAL A 18 -0.91 -12.54 -6.25
CA VAL A 18 -0.77 -11.78 -7.51
C VAL A 18 -0.98 -10.28 -7.27
N VAL A 19 -2.00 -9.89 -6.50
CA VAL A 19 -2.25 -8.49 -6.14
C VAL A 19 -1.06 -7.88 -5.41
N VAL A 20 -0.47 -8.58 -4.44
CA VAL A 20 0.73 -8.12 -3.71
C VAL A 20 1.91 -7.92 -4.67
N LEU A 21 2.13 -8.85 -5.61
CA LEU A 21 3.19 -8.77 -6.62
C LEU A 21 3.03 -7.59 -7.58
N ILE A 22 1.83 -7.06 -7.73
CA ILE A 22 1.54 -5.83 -8.49
C ILE A 22 1.67 -4.60 -7.60
N THR A 23 1.01 -4.61 -6.46
CA THR A 23 0.86 -3.45 -5.57
C THR A 23 2.19 -2.97 -4.99
N ILE A 24 3.05 -3.90 -4.52
CA ILE A 24 4.33 -3.54 -3.90
C ILE A 24 5.28 -2.86 -4.89
N PRO A 25 5.52 -3.38 -6.11
CA PRO A 25 6.36 -2.68 -7.10
C PRO A 25 5.83 -1.30 -7.48
N PHE A 26 4.52 -1.11 -7.59
CA PHE A 26 3.92 0.19 -7.84
C PHE A 26 4.21 1.18 -6.71
N HIS A 27 3.99 0.78 -5.47
CA HIS A 27 4.24 1.57 -4.28
C HIS A 27 5.71 1.99 -4.17
N GLU A 28 6.64 1.02 -4.21
CA GLU A 28 8.07 1.27 -4.10
C GLU A 28 8.63 2.07 -5.29
N SER A 29 8.14 1.78 -6.52
CA SER A 29 8.54 2.55 -7.70
C SER A 29 8.02 3.99 -7.66
N ALA A 30 6.86 4.24 -7.05
CA ALA A 30 6.35 5.59 -6.86
C ALA A 30 7.26 6.41 -5.92
N HIS A 31 7.75 5.83 -4.82
CA HIS A 31 8.78 6.45 -3.99
C HIS A 31 10.06 6.77 -4.77
N ALA A 32 10.56 5.79 -5.55
CA ALA A 32 11.76 5.95 -6.34
C ALA A 32 11.61 7.03 -7.42
N LEU A 33 10.44 7.09 -8.08
CA LEU A 33 10.13 8.10 -9.10
C LEU A 33 10.03 9.50 -8.49
N ALA A 34 9.30 9.65 -7.39
CA ALA A 34 9.15 10.93 -6.71
C ALA A 34 10.52 11.42 -6.19
N SER A 35 11.35 10.53 -5.62
CA SER A 35 12.69 10.83 -5.18
C SER A 35 13.56 11.35 -6.33
N HIS A 36 13.54 10.68 -7.48
CA HIS A 36 14.24 11.07 -8.70
C HIS A 36 13.80 12.46 -9.19
N LEU A 37 12.49 12.70 -9.31
CA LEU A 37 11.95 13.99 -9.74
C LEU A 37 12.31 15.15 -8.79
N LEU A 38 12.60 14.84 -7.53
CA LEU A 38 13.02 15.80 -6.50
C LEU A 38 14.54 15.97 -6.44
N GLY A 39 15.31 15.24 -7.28
CA GLY A 39 16.75 15.38 -7.46
C GLY A 39 17.60 14.31 -6.78
N ASP A 40 17.00 13.26 -6.21
CA ASP A 40 17.75 12.15 -5.61
C ASP A 40 17.69 10.89 -6.50
N ASP A 41 18.78 10.59 -7.18
CA ASP A 41 18.95 9.42 -8.03
C ASP A 41 19.34 8.14 -7.29
N THR A 42 19.43 8.15 -5.96
CA THR A 42 19.92 7.01 -5.18
C THR A 42 19.11 5.74 -5.46
N ALA A 43 17.79 5.85 -5.47
CA ALA A 43 16.88 4.75 -5.76
C ALA A 43 17.00 4.24 -7.21
N VAL A 44 17.13 5.16 -8.17
CA VAL A 44 17.28 4.83 -9.59
C VAL A 44 18.59 4.09 -9.85
N ARG A 45 19.71 4.59 -9.29
CA ARG A 45 21.03 3.93 -9.38
C ARG A 45 21.04 2.55 -8.73
N ALA A 46 20.24 2.35 -7.67
CA ALA A 46 20.05 1.05 -7.03
C ALA A 46 19.07 0.12 -7.80
N GLY A 47 18.57 0.55 -8.97
CA GLY A 47 17.62 -0.20 -9.81
C GLY A 47 16.25 -0.40 -9.16
N ARG A 48 15.83 0.51 -8.25
CA ARG A 48 14.57 0.44 -7.52
C ARG A 48 13.39 1.03 -8.27
N LEU A 49 13.61 1.85 -9.29
CA LEU A 49 12.58 2.27 -10.24
C LEU A 49 12.32 1.12 -11.23
N SER A 50 11.53 0.15 -10.79
CA SER A 50 11.30 -1.09 -11.54
C SER A 50 9.99 -1.74 -11.13
N MET A 51 9.21 -2.21 -12.11
CA MET A 51 8.00 -3.00 -11.87
C MET A 51 8.28 -4.48 -11.63
N ASN A 52 9.54 -4.90 -11.64
CA ASN A 52 9.92 -6.28 -11.32
C ASN A 52 9.79 -6.53 -9.80
N PRO A 53 8.86 -7.38 -9.34
CA PRO A 53 8.61 -7.62 -7.92
C PRO A 53 9.84 -8.18 -7.20
N LEU A 54 10.71 -8.94 -7.89
CA LEU A 54 11.92 -9.51 -7.29
C LEU A 54 12.92 -8.44 -6.82
N ARG A 55 12.87 -7.23 -7.38
CA ARG A 55 13.71 -6.12 -6.94
C ARG A 55 13.26 -5.51 -5.61
N HIS A 56 12.00 -5.71 -5.24
CA HIS A 56 11.39 -5.21 -4.01
C HIS A 56 11.18 -6.31 -2.96
N PHE A 57 11.53 -7.56 -3.31
CA PHE A 57 11.34 -8.72 -2.47
C PHE A 57 12.30 -8.74 -1.28
N ASP A 58 11.74 -8.91 -0.07
CA ASP A 58 12.47 -9.22 1.15
C ASP A 58 12.07 -10.63 1.60
N PRO A 59 13.00 -11.60 1.68
CA PRO A 59 12.67 -12.99 2.00
C PRO A 59 12.02 -13.14 3.38
N LEU A 60 12.47 -12.35 4.36
CA LEU A 60 11.92 -12.41 5.72
C LEU A 60 10.54 -11.76 5.79
N GLY A 61 10.39 -10.59 5.14
CA GLY A 61 9.09 -9.92 5.02
C GLY A 61 8.04 -10.78 4.31
N ALA A 62 8.45 -11.49 3.24
CA ALA A 62 7.58 -12.43 2.54
C ALA A 62 7.20 -13.65 3.40
N LEU A 63 8.14 -14.20 4.16
CA LEU A 63 7.86 -15.30 5.09
C LEU A 63 6.86 -14.86 6.17
N CYS A 64 7.06 -13.68 6.75
CA CYS A 64 6.12 -13.11 7.74
C CYS A 64 4.72 -12.91 7.14
N MET A 65 4.64 -12.46 5.87
CA MET A 65 3.37 -12.31 5.17
C MET A 65 2.65 -13.63 4.95
N LEU A 66 3.38 -14.70 4.62
CA LEU A 66 2.82 -16.04 4.43
C LEU A 66 2.31 -16.65 5.75
N VAL A 67 3.04 -16.47 6.85
CA VAL A 67 2.72 -17.09 8.15
C VAL A 67 1.75 -16.22 8.96
N GLY A 68 1.99 -14.92 9.02
CA GLY A 68 1.29 -13.98 9.89
C GLY A 68 0.31 -13.04 9.18
N GLY A 69 0.26 -13.09 7.83
CA GLY A 69 -0.58 -12.17 7.04
C GLY A 69 -0.07 -10.73 7.01
N VAL A 70 1.03 -10.43 7.70
CA VAL A 70 1.68 -9.12 7.73
C VAL A 70 3.15 -9.30 7.34
N GLY A 71 3.62 -8.47 6.41
CA GLY A 71 5.00 -8.52 5.94
C GLY A 71 5.46 -7.16 5.43
N TRP A 72 6.68 -7.10 4.98
CA TRP A 72 7.27 -5.87 4.43
C TRP A 72 8.06 -6.17 3.16
N ALA A 73 8.21 -5.14 2.34
CA ALA A 73 9.10 -5.14 1.18
C ALA A 73 10.49 -4.62 1.56
N LYS A 74 11.44 -4.85 0.68
CA LYS A 74 12.75 -4.22 0.80
C LYS A 74 12.62 -2.73 0.48
N PRO A 75 12.86 -1.83 1.45
CA PRO A 75 12.57 -0.41 1.28
C PRO A 75 13.44 0.25 0.21
N VAL A 76 12.92 1.30 -0.41
CA VAL A 76 13.67 2.15 -1.33
C VAL A 76 14.67 3.01 -0.55
N SER A 77 15.94 2.97 -0.97
CA SER A 77 16.98 3.81 -0.39
C SER A 77 16.85 5.24 -0.92
N ILE A 78 16.73 6.20 -0.02
CA ILE A 78 16.61 7.64 -0.32
C ILE A 78 17.71 8.38 0.42
N ASN A 79 18.36 9.36 -0.25
CA ASN A 79 19.33 10.24 0.36
C ASN A 79 18.75 11.66 0.51
N PRO A 80 18.34 12.07 1.72
CA PRO A 80 17.72 13.37 1.94
C PRO A 80 18.59 14.57 1.57
N TYR A 81 19.92 14.41 1.59
CA TYR A 81 20.87 15.47 1.27
C TYR A 81 20.89 15.86 -0.22
N ASN A 82 20.32 15.02 -1.08
CA ASN A 82 20.21 15.32 -2.51
C ASN A 82 18.99 16.22 -2.81
N TYR A 83 18.08 16.39 -1.87
CA TYR A 83 16.91 17.27 -2.05
C TYR A 83 17.25 18.74 -1.78
N LYS A 84 16.66 19.66 -2.55
CA LYS A 84 16.73 21.11 -2.28
C LYS A 84 16.28 21.47 -0.87
N ASN A 85 15.23 20.80 -0.40
CA ASN A 85 14.73 20.87 0.98
C ASN A 85 14.55 19.44 1.50
N PRO A 86 15.45 18.94 2.36
CA PRO A 86 15.43 17.56 2.84
C PRO A 86 14.12 17.14 3.48
N LYS A 87 13.48 17.98 4.30
CA LYS A 87 12.23 17.65 4.96
C LYS A 87 11.06 17.53 3.97
N VAL A 88 10.94 18.51 3.08
CA VAL A 88 9.87 18.52 2.07
C VAL A 88 10.09 17.38 1.07
N GLY A 89 11.32 17.17 0.63
CA GLY A 89 11.67 16.07 -0.28
C GLY A 89 11.33 14.71 0.31
N MET A 90 11.68 14.47 1.57
CA MET A 90 11.33 13.24 2.28
C MET A 90 9.81 13.05 2.41
N ALA A 91 9.07 14.10 2.74
CA ALA A 91 7.61 14.00 2.89
C ALA A 91 6.91 13.75 1.55
N LEU A 92 7.32 14.43 0.48
CA LEU A 92 6.74 14.24 -0.86
C LEU A 92 7.08 12.86 -1.43
N SER A 93 8.35 12.42 -1.28
CA SER A 93 8.75 11.08 -1.68
C SER A 93 7.97 10.02 -0.92
N ALA A 94 7.79 10.18 0.40
CA ALA A 94 7.00 9.27 1.22
C ALA A 94 5.51 9.25 0.84
N ALA A 95 4.93 10.40 0.50
CA ALA A 95 3.53 10.48 0.09
C ALA A 95 3.24 9.76 -1.24
N ALA A 96 4.25 9.59 -2.11
CA ALA A 96 4.09 9.00 -3.44
C ALA A 96 3.65 7.53 -3.40
N GLY A 97 4.15 6.74 -2.44
CA GLY A 97 3.76 5.34 -2.25
C GLY A 97 2.26 5.19 -1.98
N PRO A 98 1.75 5.76 -0.87
CA PRO A 98 0.32 5.72 -0.58
C PRO A 98 -0.56 6.33 -1.69
N ALA A 99 -0.10 7.42 -2.34
CA ALA A 99 -0.82 8.02 -3.45
C ALA A 99 -0.93 7.06 -4.65
N SER A 100 0.12 6.31 -4.96
CA SER A 100 0.08 5.29 -6.02
C SER A 100 -0.90 4.16 -5.71
N ASN A 101 -1.00 3.74 -4.45
CA ASN A 101 -1.97 2.74 -4.02
C ASN A 101 -3.41 3.27 -4.13
N LEU A 102 -3.66 4.53 -3.73
CA LEU A 102 -4.97 5.15 -3.91
C LEU A 102 -5.37 5.23 -5.39
N LEU A 103 -4.42 5.55 -6.27
CA LEU A 103 -4.64 5.56 -7.72
C LEU A 103 -4.96 4.15 -8.24
N LEU A 104 -4.21 3.13 -7.84
CA LEU A 104 -4.49 1.74 -8.21
C LEU A 104 -5.86 1.28 -7.70
N ALA A 105 -6.21 1.63 -6.46
CA ALA A 105 -7.52 1.33 -5.90
C ALA A 105 -8.65 2.00 -6.70
N TRP A 106 -8.47 3.27 -7.08
CA TRP A 106 -9.45 4.02 -7.85
C TRP A 106 -9.67 3.43 -9.25
N VAL A 107 -8.58 3.15 -9.98
CA VAL A 107 -8.67 2.49 -11.30
C VAL A 107 -9.30 1.10 -11.18
N SER A 108 -8.90 0.33 -10.18
CA SER A 108 -9.44 -1.01 -9.94
C SER A 108 -10.93 -0.97 -9.56
N MET A 109 -11.39 0.05 -8.83
CA MET A 109 -12.80 0.24 -8.50
C MET A 109 -13.63 0.55 -9.75
N ILE A 110 -13.12 1.39 -10.66
CA ILE A 110 -13.77 1.63 -11.95
C ILE A 110 -13.94 0.32 -12.72
N LEU A 111 -12.85 -0.45 -12.88
CA LEU A 111 -12.87 -1.72 -13.58
C LEU A 111 -13.79 -2.75 -12.89
N TYR A 112 -13.80 -2.79 -11.56
CA TYR A 112 -14.69 -3.64 -10.78
C TYR A 112 -16.17 -3.34 -11.07
N LYS A 113 -16.56 -2.04 -11.04
CA LYS A 113 -17.91 -1.60 -11.38
C LYS A 113 -18.28 -1.90 -12.83
N LEU A 114 -17.37 -1.65 -13.76
CA LEU A 114 -17.57 -1.99 -15.18
C LEU A 114 -17.84 -3.49 -15.38
N CYS A 115 -17.05 -4.35 -14.74
CA CYS A 115 -17.29 -5.81 -14.76
C CYS A 115 -18.63 -6.19 -14.13
N TRP A 116 -19.00 -5.54 -13.03
CA TRP A 116 -20.23 -5.84 -12.31
C TRP A 116 -21.47 -5.46 -13.14
N TYR A 117 -21.52 -4.22 -13.63
CA TYR A 117 -22.69 -3.71 -14.38
C TYR A 117 -22.82 -4.27 -15.80
N SER A 118 -21.73 -4.68 -16.44
CA SER A 118 -21.76 -5.33 -17.77
C SER A 118 -22.20 -6.79 -17.74
N GLY A 119 -22.39 -7.40 -16.56
CA GLY A 119 -22.65 -8.84 -16.41
C GLY A 119 -21.42 -9.73 -16.65
N LEU A 120 -20.24 -9.13 -16.91
CA LEU A 120 -19.00 -9.89 -17.08
C LEU A 120 -18.61 -10.59 -15.77
N GLY A 121 -19.03 -10.05 -14.62
CA GLY A 121 -18.80 -10.65 -13.32
C GLY A 121 -19.43 -12.04 -13.14
N ASP A 122 -20.55 -12.30 -13.79
CA ASP A 122 -21.22 -13.60 -13.76
C ASP A 122 -20.51 -14.63 -14.63
N THR A 123 -19.91 -14.19 -15.75
CA THR A 123 -19.18 -15.06 -16.69
C THR A 123 -17.72 -15.30 -16.28
N VAL A 124 -17.08 -14.32 -15.61
CA VAL A 124 -15.67 -14.40 -15.18
C VAL A 124 -15.53 -13.97 -13.71
N PRO A 125 -16.06 -14.76 -12.73
CA PRO A 125 -16.07 -14.39 -11.32
C PRO A 125 -14.66 -14.17 -10.73
N VAL A 126 -13.66 -14.87 -11.27
CA VAL A 126 -12.26 -14.72 -10.83
C VAL A 126 -11.72 -13.31 -11.10
N LEU A 127 -12.11 -12.67 -12.23
CA LEU A 127 -11.72 -11.31 -12.57
C LEU A 127 -12.32 -10.31 -11.57
N THR A 128 -13.61 -10.46 -11.27
CA THR A 128 -14.30 -9.59 -10.30
C THR A 128 -13.67 -9.73 -8.90
N MET A 129 -13.35 -10.96 -8.49
CA MET A 129 -12.67 -11.22 -7.23
C MET A 129 -11.25 -10.62 -7.21
N PHE A 130 -10.50 -10.72 -8.30
CA PHE A 130 -9.18 -10.10 -8.44
C PHE A 130 -9.26 -8.56 -8.28
N LEU A 131 -10.20 -7.92 -9.00
CA LEU A 131 -10.40 -6.47 -8.94
C LEU A 131 -10.85 -6.02 -7.55
N TYR A 132 -11.72 -6.79 -6.88
CA TYR A 132 -12.08 -6.55 -5.49
C TYR A 132 -10.83 -6.55 -4.57
N TYR A 133 -9.96 -7.55 -4.70
CA TYR A 133 -8.72 -7.60 -3.92
C TYR A 133 -7.75 -6.48 -4.28
N MET A 134 -7.68 -6.08 -5.56
CA MET A 134 -6.90 -4.90 -5.97
C MET A 134 -7.36 -3.64 -5.23
N VAL A 135 -8.68 -3.41 -5.13
CA VAL A 135 -9.22 -2.29 -4.35
C VAL A 135 -8.89 -2.45 -2.88
N ALA A 136 -9.30 -3.56 -2.28
CA ALA A 136 -9.22 -3.77 -0.83
C ALA A 136 -7.78 -3.69 -0.31
N MET A 137 -6.84 -4.37 -0.97
CA MET A 137 -5.44 -4.42 -0.53
C MET A 137 -4.72 -3.10 -0.75
N ASN A 138 -5.00 -2.39 -1.86
CA ASN A 138 -4.40 -1.07 -2.11
C ASN A 138 -4.92 -0.03 -1.12
N LEU A 139 -6.22 -0.02 -0.78
CA LEU A 139 -6.76 0.86 0.26
C LEU A 139 -6.17 0.54 1.63
N SER A 140 -6.09 -0.74 1.98
CA SER A 140 -5.50 -1.16 3.26
C SER A 140 -4.03 -0.72 3.35
N LEU A 141 -3.25 -0.94 2.29
CA LEU A 141 -1.84 -0.55 2.26
C LEU A 141 -1.67 0.98 2.31
N ALA A 142 -2.50 1.75 1.59
CA ALA A 142 -2.48 3.20 1.65
C ALA A 142 -2.79 3.72 3.06
N VAL A 143 -3.87 3.22 3.70
CA VAL A 143 -4.27 3.61 5.05
C VAL A 143 -3.17 3.27 6.05
N PHE A 144 -2.62 2.05 5.98
CA PHE A 144 -1.57 1.60 6.88
C PHE A 144 -0.30 2.44 6.76
N ASN A 145 0.14 2.72 5.52
CA ASN A 145 1.31 3.55 5.28
C ASN A 145 1.10 5.04 5.57
N LEU A 146 -0.14 5.53 5.62
CA LEU A 146 -0.45 6.91 6.02
C LEU A 146 -0.49 7.11 7.55
N LEU A 147 -0.35 6.05 8.35
CA LEU A 147 -0.25 6.19 9.80
C LEU A 147 0.93 7.10 10.17
N PRO A 148 0.72 8.11 11.05
CA PRO A 148 1.75 9.09 11.41
C PRO A 148 2.77 8.54 12.42
N VAL A 149 3.13 7.27 12.26
CA VAL A 149 3.99 6.50 13.19
C VAL A 149 5.12 5.83 12.40
N PRO A 150 6.40 5.98 12.79
CA PRO A 150 7.48 5.21 12.18
C PRO A 150 7.25 3.70 12.30
N PRO A 151 7.62 2.89 11.29
CA PRO A 151 8.42 3.21 10.10
C PRO A 151 7.59 3.62 8.87
N PHE A 152 6.28 3.83 9.00
CA PHE A 152 5.38 4.07 7.86
C PHE A 152 5.63 5.42 7.20
N ASP A 153 5.24 5.54 5.92
CA ASP A 153 5.42 6.74 5.11
C ASP A 153 4.75 7.98 5.72
N GLY A 154 3.57 7.80 6.32
CA GLY A 154 2.84 8.85 7.01
C GLY A 154 3.63 9.51 8.13
N SER A 155 4.57 8.81 8.74
CA SER A 155 5.47 9.40 9.73
C SER A 155 6.38 10.47 9.12
N ARG A 156 6.87 10.25 7.89
CA ARG A 156 7.71 11.23 7.17
C ARG A 156 6.91 12.47 6.82
N ILE A 157 5.63 12.30 6.48
CA ILE A 157 4.70 13.41 6.23
C ILE A 157 4.42 14.17 7.53
N ALA A 158 4.08 13.46 8.61
CA ALA A 158 3.81 14.07 9.92
C ALA A 158 5.03 14.80 10.48
N LEU A 159 6.23 14.25 10.27
CA LEU A 159 7.49 14.83 10.73
C LEU A 159 7.85 16.14 10.00
N LEU A 160 7.21 16.44 8.84
CA LEU A 160 7.32 17.75 8.19
C LEU A 160 6.91 18.88 9.11
N PHE A 161 5.86 18.67 9.92
CA PHE A 161 5.27 19.64 10.83
C PHE A 161 5.94 19.67 12.21
N LEU A 162 6.84 18.72 12.51
CA LEU A 162 7.48 18.62 13.82
C LEU A 162 8.82 19.39 13.87
N PRO A 163 9.18 19.94 15.05
CA PRO A 163 10.54 20.45 15.29
C PRO A 163 11.60 19.37 15.07
N GLN A 164 12.78 19.78 14.58
CA GLN A 164 13.87 18.84 14.27
C GLN A 164 14.25 17.91 15.44
N ARG A 165 14.20 18.41 16.67
CA ARG A 165 14.52 17.61 17.87
C ARG A 165 13.59 16.41 18.05
N LEU A 166 12.29 16.60 17.78
CA LEU A 166 11.30 15.51 17.87
C LEU A 166 11.44 14.54 16.68
N TYR A 167 11.74 15.07 15.50
CA TYR A 167 12.06 14.26 14.33
C TYR A 167 13.18 13.25 14.62
N PHE A 168 14.36 13.74 15.05
CA PHE A 168 15.50 12.85 15.31
C PHE A 168 15.23 11.88 16.48
N ARG A 169 14.43 12.30 17.47
CA ARG A 169 14.04 11.41 18.57
C ARG A 169 13.14 10.28 18.07
N ALA A 170 12.11 10.58 17.27
CA ALA A 170 11.24 9.56 16.67
C ALA A 170 12.03 8.57 15.81
N MET A 171 12.94 9.06 14.96
CA MET A 171 13.81 8.22 14.13
C MET A 171 14.73 7.31 14.96
N LYS A 172 15.27 7.82 16.09
CA LYS A 172 16.11 7.01 16.98
C LYS A 172 15.37 5.80 17.56
N TYR A 173 14.07 5.92 17.80
CA TYR A 173 13.22 4.87 18.37
C TYR A 173 12.40 4.11 17.34
N GLU A 174 12.62 4.34 16.03
CA GLU A 174 11.86 3.74 14.92
C GLU A 174 11.70 2.22 15.05
N ARG A 175 12.79 1.50 15.37
CA ARG A 175 12.76 0.03 15.55
C ARG A 175 11.84 -0.41 16.70
N TYR A 176 11.86 0.29 17.81
CA TYR A 176 11.02 -0.05 18.98
C TYR A 176 9.56 0.28 18.70
N ILE A 177 9.30 1.39 18.04
CA ILE A 177 7.96 1.79 17.62
C ILE A 177 7.39 0.76 16.63
N MET A 178 8.19 0.32 15.65
CA MET A 178 7.80 -0.73 14.70
C MET A 178 7.42 -2.03 15.43
N LEU A 179 8.23 -2.48 16.39
CA LEU A 179 7.93 -3.69 17.17
C LEU A 179 6.65 -3.53 18.00
N ALA A 180 6.43 -2.34 18.59
CA ALA A 180 5.21 -2.06 19.34
C ALA A 180 3.97 -2.08 18.42
N VAL A 181 4.04 -1.45 17.24
CA VAL A 181 2.94 -1.46 16.27
C VAL A 181 2.66 -2.88 15.77
N LEU A 182 3.70 -3.66 15.45
CA LEU A 182 3.56 -5.07 15.07
C LEU A 182 2.84 -5.87 16.18
N ALA A 183 3.23 -5.68 17.44
CA ALA A 183 2.57 -6.33 18.57
C ALA A 183 1.09 -5.93 18.66
N LEU A 184 0.75 -4.64 18.49
CA LEU A 184 -0.64 -4.15 18.48
C LEU A 184 -1.47 -4.76 17.34
N VAL A 185 -0.86 -4.92 16.16
CA VAL A 185 -1.50 -5.60 15.01
C VAL A 185 -1.75 -7.08 15.34
N PHE A 186 -0.73 -7.82 15.83
CA PHE A 186 -0.89 -9.24 16.19
C PHE A 186 -1.90 -9.48 17.32
N LEU A 187 -2.06 -8.52 18.23
CA LEU A 187 -3.07 -8.55 19.30
C LEU A 187 -4.47 -8.14 18.82
N GLY A 188 -4.63 -7.75 17.54
CA GLY A 188 -5.91 -7.30 16.99
C GLY A 188 -6.38 -5.93 17.49
N LEU A 189 -5.55 -5.20 18.24
CA LEU A 189 -5.94 -3.93 18.86
C LEU A 189 -6.10 -2.79 17.84
N LEU A 190 -5.49 -2.93 16.65
CA LEU A 190 -5.60 -1.97 15.56
C LEU A 190 -6.68 -2.33 14.54
N ASP A 191 -7.34 -3.50 14.64
CA ASP A 191 -8.31 -3.98 13.64
C ASP A 191 -9.50 -3.03 13.49
N ALA A 192 -10.09 -2.59 14.62
CA ALA A 192 -11.23 -1.69 14.59
C ALA A 192 -10.90 -0.31 14.01
N PRO A 193 -9.87 0.43 14.46
CA PRO A 193 -9.53 1.73 13.88
C PRO A 193 -9.07 1.63 12.41
N LEU A 194 -8.30 0.60 12.04
CA LEU A 194 -7.87 0.42 10.66
C LEU A 194 -9.04 0.07 9.74
N SER A 195 -9.91 -0.84 10.15
CA SER A 195 -11.10 -1.18 9.37
C SER A 195 -12.06 0.01 9.21
N TRP A 196 -12.20 0.86 10.24
CA TRP A 196 -12.99 2.08 10.13
C TRP A 196 -12.42 3.04 9.07
N LEU A 197 -11.10 3.25 9.06
CA LEU A 197 -10.41 4.08 8.06
C LEU A 197 -10.53 3.49 6.65
N VAL A 198 -10.26 2.18 6.49
CA VAL A 198 -10.36 1.50 5.20
C VAL A 198 -11.79 1.54 4.67
N ASN A 199 -12.80 1.32 5.52
CA ASN A 199 -14.21 1.41 5.12
C ASN A 199 -14.61 2.85 4.73
N GLY A 200 -14.06 3.87 5.40
CA GLY A 200 -14.21 5.27 5.01
C GLY A 200 -13.66 5.54 3.62
N MET A 201 -12.43 5.07 3.36
CA MET A 201 -11.78 5.19 2.04
C MET A 201 -12.51 4.39 0.95
N TRP A 202 -13.04 3.22 1.30
CA TRP A 202 -13.87 2.43 0.38
C TRP A 202 -15.12 3.19 -0.05
N ARG A 203 -15.85 3.80 0.91
CA ARG A 203 -17.03 4.64 0.61
C ARG A 203 -16.66 5.84 -0.26
N LEU A 204 -15.52 6.47 0.02
CA LEU A 204 -15.01 7.57 -0.80
C LEU A 204 -14.75 7.11 -2.25
N MET A 205 -14.10 5.96 -2.43
CA MET A 205 -13.85 5.39 -3.77
C MET A 205 -15.16 5.06 -4.51
N LEU A 206 -16.15 4.48 -3.80
CA LEU A 206 -17.46 4.25 -4.38
C LEU A 206 -18.11 5.54 -4.89
N HIS A 207 -18.03 6.60 -4.09
CA HIS A 207 -18.58 7.90 -4.46
C HIS A 207 -17.84 8.54 -5.62
N MET A 208 -16.50 8.54 -5.59
CA MET A 208 -15.65 9.10 -6.65
C MET A 208 -15.79 8.37 -7.99
N THR A 209 -16.25 7.12 -7.98
CA THR A 209 -16.50 6.30 -9.18
C THR A 209 -17.97 6.16 -9.53
N GLY A 210 -18.86 6.97 -8.91
CA GLY A 210 -20.31 6.96 -9.16
C GLY A 210 -20.70 7.26 -10.61
N PHE A 211 -19.84 7.99 -11.35
CA PHE A 211 -20.04 8.24 -12.77
C PHE A 211 -20.13 6.95 -13.62
N VAL A 212 -19.55 5.84 -13.15
CA VAL A 212 -19.65 4.54 -13.83
C VAL A 212 -21.08 4.02 -13.81
N GLU A 213 -21.79 4.24 -12.70
CA GLU A 213 -23.21 3.79 -12.53
C GLU A 213 -24.13 4.50 -13.52
N LEU A 214 -23.84 5.77 -13.80
CA LEU A 214 -24.61 6.57 -14.77
C LEU A 214 -24.57 6.00 -16.21
N LEU A 215 -23.54 5.22 -16.56
CA LEU A 215 -23.44 4.58 -17.87
C LEU A 215 -24.51 3.49 -18.07
N TRP A 216 -25.09 2.96 -16.98
CA TRP A 216 -26.14 1.95 -16.98
C TRP A 216 -27.47 2.48 -16.46
N GLY A 217 -27.61 3.81 -16.25
CA GLY A 217 -28.87 4.45 -15.85
C GLY A 217 -29.25 4.27 -14.38
N TYR A 218 -28.27 4.01 -13.48
CA TYR A 218 -28.43 3.94 -12.04
C TYR A 218 -28.06 5.26 -11.36
#